data_269b6a679692021187f6cd31ae007bfe
#
_entry.id   269b6a679692021187f6cd31ae007bfe
#
_cell.length_a   1.000
_cell.length_b   1.000
_cell.length_c   1.000
_cell.angle_alpha   90.00
_cell.angle_beta   90.00
_cell.angle_gamma   90.00
#
_symmetry.space_group_name_H-M   'P 1'
#
loop_
_entity.id
_entity.type
_entity.pdbx_description
1 polymer ?
#
loop_
_entity_poly.entity_id
_entity_poly.type
_entity_poly.pdbx_seq_one_letter_code
_entity_poly.pdbx_strand_id
1 'polypeptide(L)'
;MKKTFVTCCLLKKSNKILITSRPEGKFLSGYWELPGGKLLTHESFEDCAVRELYEEIGVTINKENLSNIDLVTHRYKNNIIIMMIYLIEFWTGKIKLKEKQQLCWLNRKDIKQFKYLPGSQIIFDRIYENYYKIFK
;
A
#
# COMPACT_ATOMS: atom_id res chain seq x y z
N MET A 1 17.65 6.95 16.98
CA MET A 1 16.97 6.96 15.66
C MET A 1 15.55 6.47 15.82
N LYS A 2 14.60 7.19 15.28
CA LYS A 2 13.19 6.81 15.34
C LYS A 2 12.89 5.68 14.35
N LYS A 3 12.02 4.75 14.74
CA LYS A 3 11.51 3.69 13.87
C LYS A 3 10.01 3.86 13.68
N THR A 4 9.55 3.76 12.44
CA THR A 4 8.13 3.84 12.11
C THR A 4 7.74 2.58 11.37
N PHE A 5 6.73 1.88 11.89
CA PHE A 5 6.23 0.63 11.29
C PHE A 5 4.98 0.90 10.49
N VAL A 6 4.95 0.41 9.26
CA VAL A 6 3.90 0.71 8.29
C VAL A 6 3.50 -0.57 7.56
N THR A 7 2.22 -0.70 7.24
CA THR A 7 1.76 -1.72 6.30
C THR A 7 1.48 -1.08 4.95
N CYS A 8 1.78 -1.80 3.89
CA CYS A 8 1.44 -1.42 2.53
C CYS A 8 0.72 -2.60 1.89
N CYS A 9 -0.45 -2.35 1.33
CA CYS A 9 -1.32 -3.41 0.86
C CYS A 9 -1.47 -3.39 -0.65
N LEU A 10 -1.11 -4.52 -1.28
CA LEU A 10 -1.28 -4.74 -2.71
C LEU A 10 -2.58 -5.50 -2.93
N LEU A 11 -3.67 -4.78 -3.20
CA LEU A 11 -4.90 -5.43 -3.61
C LEU A 11 -4.78 -5.75 -5.09
N LYS A 12 -4.95 -7.01 -5.42
CA LYS A 12 -4.82 -7.50 -6.80
C LYS A 12 -6.15 -8.00 -7.33
N LYS A 13 -6.47 -7.58 -8.55
CA LYS A 13 -7.63 -8.05 -9.28
C LYS A 13 -7.31 -8.06 -10.77
N SER A 14 -7.49 -9.21 -11.42
CA SER A 14 -7.32 -9.33 -12.88
C SER A 14 -6.01 -8.76 -13.40
N ASN A 15 -4.89 -9.18 -12.87
CA ASN A 15 -3.55 -8.74 -13.31
C ASN A 15 -3.24 -7.26 -13.06
N LYS A 16 -4.02 -6.61 -12.18
CA LYS A 16 -3.82 -5.21 -11.82
C LYS A 16 -3.74 -5.05 -10.32
N ILE A 17 -3.03 -4.04 -9.89
CA ILE A 17 -2.95 -3.68 -8.47
C ILE A 17 -3.60 -2.32 -8.24
N LEU A 18 -4.15 -2.14 -7.05
CA LEU A 18 -4.80 -0.90 -6.66
C LEU A 18 -3.79 0.09 -6.12
N ILE A 19 -3.80 1.30 -6.66
CA ILE A 19 -3.07 2.42 -6.10
C ILE A 19 -4.02 3.58 -5.86
N THR A 20 -3.68 4.41 -4.88
CA THR A 20 -4.46 5.60 -4.54
C THR A 20 -3.55 6.82 -4.50
N SER A 21 -4.11 7.99 -4.84
CA SER A 21 -3.37 9.23 -4.75
C SER A 21 -3.45 9.79 -3.34
N ARG A 22 -2.47 10.61 -2.96
CA ARG A 22 -2.54 11.39 -1.72
C ARG A 22 -3.73 12.35 -1.83
N PRO A 23 -4.54 12.47 -0.79
CA PRO A 23 -5.69 13.37 -0.82
C PRO A 23 -5.29 14.81 -1.11
N GLU A 24 -6.19 15.53 -1.76
CA GLU A 24 -6.03 16.95 -2.01
C GLU A 24 -5.86 17.71 -0.70
N GLY A 25 -4.93 18.66 -0.67
CA GLY A 25 -4.66 19.46 0.52
C GLY A 25 -3.65 18.88 1.49
N LYS A 26 -3.26 17.60 1.31
CA LYS A 26 -2.20 16.99 2.11
C LYS A 26 -0.83 17.18 1.48
N PHE A 27 0.23 17.02 2.29
CA PHE A 27 1.60 17.09 1.81
C PHE A 27 1.81 16.05 0.69
N LEU A 28 2.44 16.46 -0.40
CA LEU A 28 2.65 15.65 -1.60
C LEU A 28 1.33 15.20 -2.25
N SER A 29 0.31 16.06 -2.22
CA SER A 29 -0.95 15.85 -2.92
C SER A 29 -0.68 15.51 -4.38
N GLY A 30 -1.40 14.52 -4.91
CA GLY A 30 -1.23 14.08 -6.30
C GLY A 30 -0.17 13.01 -6.50
N TYR A 31 0.67 12.72 -5.49
CA TYR A 31 1.55 11.58 -5.52
C TYR A 31 0.76 10.32 -5.18
N TRP A 32 1.24 9.18 -5.68
CA TRP A 32 0.55 7.90 -5.56
C TRP A 32 1.22 6.98 -4.56
N GLU A 33 0.45 6.05 -4.00
CA GLU A 33 0.91 5.13 -2.96
C GLU A 33 0.03 3.88 -2.94
N LEU A 34 0.47 2.88 -2.20
CA LEU A 34 -0.36 1.74 -1.86
C LEU A 34 -1.22 2.09 -0.65
N PRO A 35 -2.45 1.57 -0.58
CA PRO A 35 -3.24 1.73 0.65
C PRO A 35 -2.52 1.07 1.82
N GLY A 36 -2.72 1.61 3.01
CA GLY A 36 -2.11 1.14 4.24
C GLY A 36 -1.85 2.29 5.19
N GLY A 37 -1.01 2.06 6.19
CA GLY A 37 -0.71 3.09 7.16
C GLY A 37 0.17 2.63 8.30
N LYS A 38 0.34 3.51 9.27
CA LYS A 38 1.19 3.28 10.45
C LYS A 38 0.50 2.40 11.46
N LEU A 39 1.27 1.54 12.12
CA LEU A 39 0.79 0.73 13.24
C LEU A 39 0.43 1.65 14.41
N LEU A 40 -0.68 1.34 15.05
CA LEU A 40 -1.01 1.91 16.36
C LEU A 40 -0.18 1.18 17.43
N THR A 41 -0.10 1.79 18.63
CA THR A 41 0.59 1.18 19.76
C THR A 41 -0.01 -0.20 20.04
N HIS A 42 0.86 -1.22 20.14
CA HIS A 42 0.48 -2.63 20.39
C HIS A 42 -0.30 -3.30 19.25
N GLU A 43 -0.37 -2.67 18.10
CA GLU A 43 -1.03 -3.26 16.94
C GLU A 43 -0.05 -4.16 16.17
N SER A 44 -0.52 -5.32 15.69
CA SER A 44 0.27 -6.15 14.78
C SER A 44 0.20 -5.58 13.37
N PHE A 45 1.12 -6.03 12.51
CA PHE A 45 1.06 -5.65 11.09
C PHE A 45 -0.25 -6.11 10.45
N GLU A 46 -0.71 -7.33 10.78
CA GLU A 46 -1.96 -7.85 10.22
C GLU A 46 -3.17 -7.03 10.66
N ASP A 47 -3.25 -6.71 11.94
CA ASP A 47 -4.36 -5.90 12.45
C ASP A 47 -4.35 -4.50 11.84
N CYS A 48 -3.17 -3.94 11.65
CA CYS A 48 -3.02 -2.65 10.98
C CYS A 48 -3.54 -2.70 9.54
N ALA A 49 -3.18 -3.74 8.79
CA ALA A 49 -3.65 -3.90 7.42
C ALA A 49 -5.18 -3.97 7.36
N VAL A 50 -5.79 -4.78 8.23
CA VAL A 50 -7.24 -4.94 8.29
C VAL A 50 -7.90 -3.59 8.62
N ARG A 51 -7.41 -2.90 9.63
CA ARG A 51 -7.96 -1.61 10.07
C ARG A 51 -7.82 -0.53 9.01
N GLU A 52 -6.61 -0.36 8.46
CA GLU A 52 -6.35 0.69 7.48
C GLU A 52 -7.16 0.52 6.20
N LEU A 53 -7.30 -0.71 5.72
CA LEU A 53 -8.09 -0.95 4.52
C LEU A 53 -9.57 -0.67 4.74
N TYR A 54 -10.08 -0.99 5.91
CA TYR A 54 -11.46 -0.64 6.26
C TYR A 54 -11.65 0.88 6.35
N GLU A 55 -10.75 1.56 7.06
CA GLU A 55 -10.83 3.01 7.24
C GLU A 55 -10.65 3.77 5.93
N GLU A 56 -9.72 3.34 5.10
CA GLU A 56 -9.28 4.08 3.92
C GLU A 56 -10.14 3.82 2.70
N ILE A 57 -10.46 2.56 2.43
CA ILE A 57 -11.18 2.17 1.21
C ILE A 57 -12.43 1.32 1.46
N GLY A 58 -12.80 1.10 2.72
CA GLY A 58 -14.08 0.52 3.08
C GLY A 58 -14.23 -0.98 2.86
N VAL A 59 -13.14 -1.73 2.69
CA VAL A 59 -13.21 -3.16 2.48
C VAL A 59 -12.84 -3.94 3.73
N THR A 60 -13.39 -5.14 3.87
CA THR A 60 -13.12 -6.04 4.99
C THR A 60 -12.21 -7.17 4.54
N ILE A 61 -11.12 -7.35 5.27
CA ILE A 61 -10.08 -8.35 4.98
C ILE A 61 -10.03 -9.36 6.12
N ASN A 62 -9.98 -10.65 5.77
CA ASN A 62 -9.63 -11.71 6.72
C ASN A 62 -8.11 -11.80 6.80
N LYS A 63 -7.57 -11.92 8.01
CA LYS A 63 -6.11 -12.03 8.20
C LYS A 63 -5.49 -13.17 7.43
N GLU A 64 -6.21 -14.28 7.29
CA GLU A 64 -5.73 -15.45 6.55
C GLU A 64 -5.53 -15.18 5.06
N ASN A 65 -6.09 -14.10 4.55
CA ASN A 65 -5.92 -13.69 3.15
C ASN A 65 -4.79 -12.70 2.95
N LEU A 66 -4.01 -12.42 4.00
CA LEU A 66 -2.83 -11.57 3.94
C LEU A 66 -1.62 -12.43 3.61
N SER A 67 -1.05 -12.22 2.44
CA SER A 67 0.19 -12.90 2.05
C SER A 67 1.35 -11.91 2.17
N ASN A 68 2.23 -12.14 3.14
CA ASN A 68 3.43 -11.32 3.31
C ASN A 68 4.40 -11.62 2.18
N ILE A 69 4.67 -10.65 1.32
CA ILE A 69 5.57 -10.84 0.19
C ILE A 69 6.91 -10.14 0.35
N ASP A 70 7.00 -9.13 1.19
CA ASP A 70 8.26 -8.39 1.39
C ASP A 70 8.25 -7.59 2.67
N LEU A 71 9.45 -7.24 3.13
CA LEU A 71 9.69 -6.28 4.20
C LEU A 71 10.74 -5.31 3.67
N VAL A 72 10.39 -4.05 3.56
CA VAL A 72 11.24 -3.03 2.95
C VAL A 72 11.51 -1.93 3.97
N THR A 73 12.75 -1.46 4.03
CA THR A 73 13.11 -0.34 4.90
C THR A 73 13.50 0.86 4.06
N HIS A 74 13.15 2.04 4.56
CA HIS A 74 13.50 3.31 3.94
C HIS A 74 13.97 4.27 5.01
N ARG A 75 15.19 4.79 4.84
CA ARG A 75 15.74 5.78 5.77
C ARG A 75 15.37 7.18 5.27
N TYR A 76 14.76 7.95 6.14
CA TYR A 76 14.41 9.33 5.86
C TYR A 76 14.80 10.21 7.04
N LYS A 77 15.82 11.07 6.86
CA LYS A 77 16.36 11.90 7.93
C LYS A 77 16.77 11.01 9.11
N ASN A 78 16.22 11.26 10.29
CA ASN A 78 16.54 10.53 11.51
C ASN A 78 15.52 9.44 11.83
N ASN A 79 14.86 8.94 10.80
CA ASN A 79 13.79 7.95 10.91
C ASN A 79 14.06 6.78 9.96
N ILE A 80 13.80 5.57 10.44
CA ILE A 80 13.76 4.37 9.58
C ILE A 80 12.31 3.94 9.47
N ILE A 81 11.80 3.89 8.26
CA ILE A 81 10.45 3.42 7.99
C ILE A 81 10.55 1.95 7.60
N ILE A 82 9.85 1.11 8.34
CA ILE A 82 9.84 -0.35 8.15
C ILE A 82 8.47 -0.70 7.59
N MET A 83 8.43 -1.17 6.34
CA MET A 83 7.19 -1.39 5.60
C MET A 83 6.99 -2.87 5.34
N MET A 84 5.91 -3.42 5.89
CA MET A 84 5.47 -4.77 5.61
C MET A 84 4.54 -4.74 4.41
N ILE A 85 4.83 -5.53 3.39
CA ILE A 85 4.05 -5.55 2.15
C ILE A 85 3.20 -6.81 2.10
N TYR A 86 1.90 -6.64 2.01
CA TYR A 86 0.93 -7.74 1.89
C TYR A 86 0.30 -7.77 0.52
N LEU A 87 0.24 -8.95 -0.08
CA LEU A 87 -0.55 -9.20 -1.28
C LEU A 87 -1.93 -9.69 -0.84
N ILE A 88 -2.98 -9.10 -1.38
CA ILE A 88 -4.37 -9.40 -1.01
C ILE A 88 -5.17 -9.61 -2.28
N GLU A 89 -5.70 -10.83 -2.45
CA GLU A 89 -6.49 -11.18 -3.62
C GLU A 89 -7.99 -11.35 -3.31
N PHE A 90 -8.34 -11.41 -2.01
CA PHE A 90 -9.71 -11.62 -1.58
C PHE A 90 -10.10 -10.61 -0.51
N TRP A 91 -11.24 -9.97 -0.70
CA TRP A 91 -11.83 -9.04 0.26
C TRP A 91 -13.34 -9.01 0.08
N THR A 92 -14.06 -8.48 1.07
CA THR A 92 -15.50 -8.27 0.97
C THR A 92 -15.80 -6.79 1.01
N GLY A 93 -16.91 -6.42 0.38
CA GLY A 93 -17.33 -5.01 0.27
C GLY A 93 -16.82 -4.37 -1.01
N LYS A 94 -17.46 -3.26 -1.36
CA LYS A 94 -17.06 -2.45 -2.51
C LYS A 94 -16.03 -1.42 -2.07
N ILE A 95 -15.01 -1.22 -2.87
CA ILE A 95 -14.02 -0.19 -2.62
C ILE A 95 -14.69 1.17 -2.68
N LYS A 96 -14.54 1.94 -1.60
CA LYS A 96 -15.15 3.23 -1.44
C LYS A 96 -14.13 4.18 -0.80
N LEU A 97 -13.67 5.14 -1.58
CA LEU A 97 -12.68 6.11 -1.08
C LEU A 97 -13.32 6.99 -0.03
N LYS A 98 -12.68 7.09 1.13
CA LYS A 98 -13.18 7.85 2.28
C LYS A 98 -12.66 9.29 2.32
N GLU A 99 -11.63 9.58 1.54
CA GLU A 99 -11.04 10.91 1.44
C GLU A 99 -11.06 11.38 -0.02
N LYS A 100 -10.65 12.63 -0.26
CA LYS A 100 -10.59 13.17 -1.61
C LYS A 100 -9.36 12.67 -2.35
N GLN A 101 -9.33 11.38 -2.62
CA GLN A 101 -8.24 10.74 -3.34
C GLN A 101 -8.77 10.10 -4.61
N GLN A 102 -7.85 9.84 -5.54
CA GLN A 102 -8.17 9.12 -6.76
C GLN A 102 -7.74 7.67 -6.64
N LEU A 103 -8.34 6.82 -7.45
CA LEU A 103 -8.06 5.39 -7.48
C LEU A 103 -7.65 4.99 -8.89
N CYS A 104 -6.67 4.09 -8.99
CA CYS A 104 -6.26 3.53 -10.27
C CYS A 104 -5.94 2.05 -10.10
N TRP A 105 -6.43 1.23 -11.05
CA TRP A 105 -6.00 -0.16 -11.18
C TRP A 105 -4.87 -0.20 -12.19
N LEU A 106 -3.69 -0.59 -11.74
CA LEU A 106 -2.43 -0.40 -12.44
C LEU A 106 -1.90 -1.71 -13.02
N ASN A 107 -1.59 -1.70 -14.31
CA ASN A 107 -0.85 -2.77 -14.98
C ASN A 107 0.64 -2.62 -14.72
N ARG A 108 1.39 -3.70 -14.86
CA ARG A 108 2.85 -3.64 -14.73
C ARG A 108 3.47 -2.62 -15.68
N LYS A 109 3.04 -2.59 -16.94
CA LYS A 109 3.61 -1.70 -17.96
C LYS A 109 3.48 -0.21 -17.62
N ASP A 110 2.49 0.15 -16.79
CA ASP A 110 2.19 1.54 -16.47
C ASP A 110 2.82 2.00 -15.15
N ILE A 111 3.50 1.10 -14.42
CA ILE A 111 4.09 1.43 -13.12
C ILE A 111 4.99 2.66 -13.18
N LYS A 112 5.81 2.77 -14.20
CA LYS A 112 6.80 3.86 -14.29
C LYS A 112 6.20 5.19 -14.71
N GLN A 113 4.92 5.24 -15.04
CA GLN A 113 4.25 6.47 -15.48
C GLN A 113 3.73 7.34 -14.33
N PHE A 114 3.79 6.83 -13.10
CA PHE A 114 3.23 7.51 -11.94
C PHE A 114 4.34 8.07 -11.04
N LYS A 115 4.03 9.14 -10.34
CA LYS A 115 4.92 9.68 -9.30
C LYS A 115 4.48 9.11 -7.96
N TYR A 116 5.38 8.44 -7.28
CA TYR A 116 5.09 7.79 -6.00
C TYR A 116 5.72 8.57 -4.86
N LEU A 117 5.12 8.46 -3.67
CA LEU A 117 5.77 8.95 -2.46
C LEU A 117 7.15 8.31 -2.31
N PRO A 118 8.14 9.02 -1.73
CA PRO A 118 9.52 8.51 -1.68
C PRO A 118 9.66 7.09 -1.12
N GLY A 119 8.99 6.78 -0.01
CA GLY A 119 9.00 5.43 0.54
C GLY A 119 8.33 4.42 -0.36
N SER A 120 7.26 4.82 -1.04
CA SER A 120 6.51 3.97 -1.96
C SER A 120 7.31 3.70 -3.23
N GLN A 121 8.13 4.63 -3.67
CA GLN A 121 8.93 4.44 -4.88
C GLN A 121 9.79 3.17 -4.80
N ILE A 122 10.39 2.91 -3.66
CA ILE A 122 11.21 1.71 -3.45
C ILE A 122 10.36 0.46 -3.65
N ILE A 123 9.14 0.45 -3.12
CA ILE A 123 8.22 -0.67 -3.23
C ILE A 123 7.83 -0.91 -4.70
N PHE A 124 7.48 0.15 -5.42
CA PHE A 124 7.07 0.03 -6.82
C PHE A 124 8.22 -0.43 -7.72
N ASP A 125 9.45 0.00 -7.43
CA ASP A 125 10.61 -0.49 -8.16
C ASP A 125 10.79 -2.00 -7.95
N ARG A 126 10.62 -2.48 -6.72
CA ARG A 126 10.70 -3.90 -6.42
C ARG A 126 9.56 -4.69 -7.07
N ILE A 127 8.36 -4.15 -7.07
CA ILE A 127 7.22 -4.80 -7.73
C ILE A 127 7.52 -4.98 -9.21
N TYR A 128 7.99 -3.93 -9.85
CA TYR A 128 8.29 -3.95 -11.28
C TYR A 128 9.39 -4.96 -11.61
N GLU A 129 10.46 -5.00 -10.83
CA GLU A 129 11.64 -5.82 -11.12
C GLU A 129 11.51 -7.26 -10.63
N ASN A 130 10.96 -7.47 -9.43
CA ASN A 130 11.03 -8.77 -8.75
C ASN A 130 9.70 -9.51 -8.66
N TYR A 131 8.58 -8.81 -8.72
CA TYR A 131 7.27 -9.42 -8.49
C TYR A 131 6.36 -9.36 -9.72
N TYR A 132 6.94 -9.43 -10.89
CA TYR A 132 6.16 -9.36 -12.14
C TYR A 132 5.08 -10.44 -12.23
N LYS A 133 5.24 -11.56 -11.52
CA LYS A 133 4.25 -12.64 -11.52
C LYS A 133 2.90 -12.23 -10.91
N ILE A 134 2.90 -11.19 -10.07
CA ILE A 134 1.67 -10.64 -9.50
C ILE A 134 0.70 -10.22 -10.61
N PHE A 135 1.24 -9.79 -11.75
CA PHE A 135 0.44 -9.27 -12.86
C PHE A 135 0.01 -10.32 -13.88
N LYS A 136 0.21 -11.60 -13.58
CA LYS A 136 -0.18 -12.68 -14.48
C LYS A 136 -1.44 -13.41 -14.03
#